data_cc78a235901428cb49d646f9b7a269e9
#
_entry.id   cc78a235901428cb49d646f9b7a269e9
#
_cell.length_a   1.000
_cell.length_b   1.000
_cell.length_c   1.000
_cell.angle_alpha   90.00
_cell.angle_beta   90.00
_cell.angle_gamma   90.00
#
_symmetry.space_group_name_H-M   'P 1'
#
loop_
_entity.id
_entity.type
_entity.pdbx_description
1 polymer ?
#
loop_
_entity_poly.entity_id
_entity_poly.type
_entity_poly.pdbx_seq_one_letter_code
_entity_poly.pdbx_strand_id
1 'polypeptide(L)'
;MRRILIVFSVLVVCVGASTVGLVASVPKATAAVDPVVAAAGDIACAPPARRTASKCHQAATADLLAGADVVLPLGDEQYNCGQLSAFNQVYEASWGQYKSVSNPAVGDNEYAGNGCSTPGASGYFTYFGDRASPLEPGCRINCKGYYSYDVGAWHVVALNSECTQPGVGGCSASSPQVRWLKADLAAHPNTCTLAYLHRPYFSDKGGTVAKVKQLFTSLYNGGADVLLVGHQHIYERFRLQNPGGEASANGIRQFIVGTGGRSQSALASTPPTGWEERNSGTFGVLKLTLHPTSYDWQFVPEAGKTFTDTGSQLCH
;
A
#
# COMPACT_ATOMS: atom_id res chain seq x y z
N MET A 1 3.76 -28.42 104.78
CA MET A 1 3.76 -27.37 103.70
C MET A 1 3.30 -28.02 102.41
N ARG A 2 2.02 -27.82 102.08
CA ARG A 2 1.42 -28.39 100.88
C ARG A 2 1.45 -27.28 99.76
N ARG A 3 2.09 -27.56 98.63
CA ARG A 3 2.06 -26.68 97.47
C ARG A 3 0.87 -27.06 96.60
N ILE A 4 0.00 -26.08 96.30
CA ILE A 4 -1.15 -26.19 95.37
C ILE A 4 -0.65 -25.82 94.01
N LEU A 5 -0.79 -26.73 93.05
CA LEU A 5 -0.57 -26.44 91.59
C LEU A 5 -1.89 -25.97 91.01
N ILE A 6 -1.89 -24.80 90.48
CA ILE A 6 -3.02 -24.26 89.69
C ILE A 6 -2.69 -24.49 88.21
N VAL A 7 -3.53 -25.29 87.53
CA VAL A 7 -3.45 -25.53 86.10
C VAL A 7 -4.33 -24.53 85.42
N PHE A 8 -3.76 -23.65 84.56
CA PHE A 8 -4.49 -22.77 83.70
C PHE A 8 -4.73 -23.49 82.36
N SER A 9 -6.00 -23.74 81.99
CA SER A 9 -6.39 -24.23 80.71
C SER A 9 -6.54 -23.02 79.71
N VAL A 10 -5.69 -23.00 78.72
CA VAL A 10 -5.79 -21.99 77.68
C VAL A 10 -6.72 -22.54 76.54
N LEU A 11 -7.85 -21.88 76.34
CA LEU A 11 -8.78 -22.19 75.26
C LEU A 11 -8.29 -21.48 73.97
N VAL A 12 -7.78 -22.26 73.01
CA VAL A 12 -7.40 -21.73 71.70
C VAL A 12 -8.66 -21.70 70.81
N VAL A 13 -9.16 -20.51 70.50
CA VAL A 13 -10.23 -20.29 69.50
C VAL A 13 -9.57 -20.15 68.13
N CYS A 14 -9.71 -21.18 67.27
CA CYS A 14 -9.32 -21.09 65.87
C CYS A 14 -10.37 -20.30 65.12
N VAL A 15 -10.07 -19.07 64.75
CA VAL A 15 -10.85 -18.27 63.79
C VAL A 15 -10.41 -18.68 62.40
N GLY A 16 -11.24 -19.46 61.71
CA GLY A 16 -11.06 -19.80 60.28
C GLY A 16 -11.26 -18.59 59.42
N ALA A 17 -10.19 -18.03 58.82
CA ALA A 17 -10.27 -17.00 57.79
C ALA A 17 -10.60 -17.67 56.43
N SER A 18 -11.86 -17.54 55.98
CA SER A 18 -12.25 -17.92 54.64
C SER A 18 -11.72 -16.86 53.65
N THR A 19 -10.65 -17.18 52.92
CA THR A 19 -10.17 -16.36 51.82
C THR A 19 -11.09 -16.59 50.62
N VAL A 20 -11.99 -15.64 50.34
CA VAL A 20 -12.70 -15.58 49.07
C VAL A 20 -11.71 -15.13 48.01
N GLY A 21 -11.22 -16.08 47.20
CA GLY A 21 -10.38 -15.78 46.05
C GLY A 21 -11.18 -15.03 45.02
N LEU A 22 -10.91 -13.73 44.85
CA LEU A 22 -11.34 -12.98 43.65
C LEU A 22 -10.64 -13.58 42.43
N VAL A 23 -11.35 -14.36 41.63
CA VAL A 23 -10.90 -14.74 40.31
C VAL A 23 -11.09 -13.50 39.41
N ALA A 24 -10.04 -12.73 39.23
CA ALA A 24 -10.01 -11.66 38.25
C ALA A 24 -10.18 -12.30 36.88
N SER A 25 -11.31 -12.09 36.23
CA SER A 25 -11.52 -12.43 34.79
C SER A 25 -10.56 -11.59 33.95
N VAL A 26 -9.51 -12.21 33.39
CA VAL A 26 -8.67 -11.58 32.42
C VAL A 26 -9.57 -11.27 31.19
N PRO A 27 -9.73 -10.01 30.78
CA PRO A 27 -10.52 -9.68 29.62
C PRO A 27 -9.92 -10.44 28.43
N LYS A 28 -10.76 -11.23 27.73
CA LYS A 28 -10.38 -11.91 26.51
C LYS A 28 -10.03 -10.82 25.51
N ALA A 29 -8.76 -10.72 25.14
CA ALA A 29 -8.33 -9.79 24.09
C ALA A 29 -9.16 -10.12 22.85
N THR A 30 -9.98 -9.18 22.41
CA THR A 30 -10.59 -9.25 21.08
C THR A 30 -9.46 -9.27 20.09
N ALA A 31 -9.36 -10.31 19.25
CA ALA A 31 -8.40 -10.34 18.17
C ALA A 31 -8.59 -9.06 17.35
N ALA A 32 -7.54 -8.29 17.15
CA ALA A 32 -7.58 -7.14 16.26
C ALA A 32 -7.98 -7.66 14.87
N VAL A 33 -8.93 -6.99 14.23
CA VAL A 33 -9.31 -7.35 12.86
C VAL A 33 -8.12 -6.98 11.97
N ASP A 34 -7.70 -7.92 11.12
CA ASP A 34 -6.61 -7.69 10.18
C ASP A 34 -7.00 -6.58 9.19
N PRO A 35 -6.18 -5.56 8.98
CA PRO A 35 -6.54 -4.43 8.14
C PRO A 35 -6.64 -4.82 6.66
N VAL A 36 -7.62 -4.24 5.99
CA VAL A 36 -7.84 -4.37 4.55
C VAL A 36 -7.32 -3.15 3.83
N VAL A 37 -6.39 -3.36 2.90
CA VAL A 37 -5.85 -2.34 2.00
C VAL A 37 -6.47 -2.53 0.62
N ALA A 38 -6.91 -1.42 -0.03
CA ALA A 38 -7.35 -1.45 -1.42
C ALA A 38 -6.45 -0.56 -2.29
N ALA A 39 -6.02 -1.06 -3.45
CA ALA A 39 -5.05 -0.39 -4.31
C ALA A 39 -5.43 -0.47 -5.80
N ALA A 40 -5.26 0.63 -6.52
CA ALA A 40 -5.09 0.69 -7.97
C ALA A 40 -4.50 2.05 -8.36
N GLY A 41 -3.87 2.12 -9.53
CA GLY A 41 -3.42 3.36 -10.18
C GLY A 41 -4.17 3.62 -11.47
N ASP A 42 -3.78 4.68 -12.21
CA ASP A 42 -4.31 5.00 -13.52
C ASP A 42 -5.84 5.24 -13.46
N ILE A 43 -6.25 6.25 -12.67
CA ILE A 43 -7.60 6.32 -12.11
C ILE A 43 -8.53 7.22 -12.93
N ALA A 44 -8.45 8.53 -12.75
CA ALA A 44 -9.47 9.44 -13.24
C ALA A 44 -9.12 10.07 -14.59
N CYS A 45 -10.06 9.99 -15.52
CA CYS A 45 -9.94 10.66 -16.81
C CYS A 45 -9.90 12.19 -16.67
N ALA A 46 -9.30 12.86 -17.66
CA ALA A 46 -9.42 14.30 -17.78
C ALA A 46 -10.91 14.72 -17.98
N PRO A 47 -11.33 15.88 -17.45
CA PRO A 47 -12.67 16.40 -17.74
C PRO A 47 -12.92 16.52 -19.24
N PRO A 48 -14.13 16.21 -19.72
CA PRO A 48 -15.38 15.91 -19.01
C PRO A 48 -15.58 14.46 -18.60
N ALA A 49 -14.55 13.61 -18.60
CA ALA A 49 -14.51 12.24 -18.03
C ALA A 49 -15.69 11.34 -18.41
N ARG A 50 -16.10 11.34 -19.69
CA ARG A 50 -17.22 10.55 -20.17
C ARG A 50 -16.87 9.07 -20.23
N ARG A 51 -17.62 8.23 -19.50
CA ARG A 51 -17.46 6.77 -19.49
C ARG A 51 -17.76 6.19 -20.89
N THR A 52 -16.89 5.28 -21.32
CA THR A 52 -17.06 4.40 -22.49
C THR A 52 -16.75 2.96 -22.08
N ALA A 53 -16.90 1.99 -22.97
CA ALA A 53 -16.60 0.59 -22.65
C ALA A 53 -15.13 0.33 -22.19
N SER A 54 -14.19 1.21 -22.56
CA SER A 54 -12.75 1.03 -22.28
C SER A 54 -12.07 2.20 -21.58
N LYS A 55 -12.85 3.19 -21.11
CA LYS A 55 -12.29 4.41 -20.49
C LYS A 55 -13.22 5.02 -19.46
N CYS A 56 -12.64 5.71 -18.49
CA CYS A 56 -13.30 6.57 -17.50
C CYS A 56 -14.26 5.81 -16.57
N HIS A 57 -13.74 4.72 -16.00
CA HIS A 57 -14.45 3.87 -15.05
C HIS A 57 -14.16 4.23 -13.58
N GLN A 58 -13.53 5.37 -13.29
CA GLN A 58 -13.11 5.79 -11.94
C GLN A 58 -14.24 5.76 -10.89
N ALA A 59 -15.48 6.03 -11.27
CA ALA A 59 -16.62 5.93 -10.34
C ALA A 59 -16.94 4.47 -9.99
N ALA A 60 -16.94 3.57 -10.98
CA ALA A 60 -17.21 2.15 -10.75
C ALA A 60 -16.12 1.47 -9.92
N THR A 61 -14.85 1.88 -10.08
CA THR A 61 -13.75 1.36 -9.26
C THR A 61 -13.72 1.98 -7.85
N ALA A 62 -14.18 3.23 -7.68
CA ALA A 62 -14.37 3.83 -6.38
C ALA A 62 -15.37 3.05 -5.50
N ASP A 63 -16.47 2.55 -6.08
CA ASP A 63 -17.46 1.74 -5.36
C ASP A 63 -16.83 0.47 -4.74
N LEU A 64 -15.73 -0.03 -5.31
CA LEU A 64 -15.03 -1.22 -4.83
C LEU A 64 -14.16 -0.96 -3.60
N LEU A 65 -13.90 0.31 -3.27
CA LEU A 65 -13.07 0.69 -2.11
C LEU A 65 -13.81 0.54 -0.77
N ALA A 66 -15.10 0.33 -0.82
CA ALA A 66 -15.91 0.17 0.40
C ALA A 66 -15.37 -0.96 1.28
N GLY A 67 -15.24 -0.67 2.58
CA GLY A 67 -14.72 -1.59 3.58
C GLY A 67 -13.17 -1.69 3.63
N ALA A 68 -12.44 -0.89 2.86
CA ALA A 68 -11.00 -0.77 3.03
C ALA A 68 -10.66 0.19 4.20
N ASP A 69 -9.73 -0.22 5.04
CA ASP A 69 -9.19 0.61 6.12
C ASP A 69 -8.17 1.63 5.58
N VAL A 70 -7.45 1.24 4.52
CA VAL A 70 -6.46 2.08 3.83
C VAL A 70 -6.63 1.94 2.32
N VAL A 71 -6.58 3.06 1.62
CA VAL A 71 -6.58 3.13 0.15
C VAL A 71 -5.21 3.59 -0.33
N LEU A 72 -4.66 2.87 -1.30
CA LEU A 72 -3.36 3.17 -1.92
C LEU A 72 -3.56 3.53 -3.39
N PRO A 73 -3.75 4.81 -3.74
CA PRO A 73 -3.64 5.24 -5.12
C PRO A 73 -2.19 5.06 -5.60
N LEU A 74 -1.99 4.34 -6.72
CA LEU A 74 -0.68 3.93 -7.23
C LEU A 74 -0.13 4.86 -8.32
N GLY A 75 -0.43 6.14 -8.22
CA GLY A 75 -0.03 7.15 -9.19
C GLY A 75 -0.98 7.27 -10.38
N ASP A 76 -0.83 8.36 -11.14
CA ASP A 76 -1.72 8.74 -12.23
C ASP A 76 -3.18 8.81 -11.76
N GLU A 77 -3.39 9.51 -10.64
CA GLU A 77 -4.70 9.67 -10.03
C GLU A 77 -5.63 10.51 -10.89
N GLN A 78 -5.07 11.58 -11.55
CA GLN A 78 -5.87 12.52 -12.34
C GLN A 78 -5.21 12.87 -13.68
N TYR A 79 -5.73 12.33 -14.73
CA TYR A 79 -5.29 12.62 -16.09
C TYR A 79 -5.78 13.99 -16.63
N ASN A 80 -5.04 14.63 -17.59
CA ASN A 80 -3.74 14.13 -18.11
C ASN A 80 -2.56 14.80 -17.41
N CYS A 81 -2.80 15.79 -16.54
CA CYS A 81 -1.80 16.70 -16.02
C CYS A 81 -1.86 16.88 -14.50
N GLY A 82 -2.63 16.09 -13.77
CA GLY A 82 -2.77 16.25 -12.33
C GLY A 82 -3.16 17.69 -11.92
N GLN A 83 -3.94 18.40 -12.73
CA GLN A 83 -4.38 19.76 -12.40
C GLN A 83 -5.33 19.75 -11.21
N LEU A 84 -5.15 20.67 -10.26
CA LEU A 84 -6.02 20.78 -9.08
C LEU A 84 -7.50 20.93 -9.44
N SER A 85 -7.81 21.69 -10.50
CA SER A 85 -9.20 21.85 -10.98
C SER A 85 -9.80 20.52 -11.45
N ALA A 86 -8.99 19.67 -12.11
CA ALA A 86 -9.44 18.34 -12.55
C ALA A 86 -9.58 17.37 -11.37
N PHE A 87 -8.68 17.41 -10.39
CA PHE A 87 -8.84 16.69 -9.12
C PHE A 87 -10.17 17.03 -8.45
N ASN A 88 -10.47 18.32 -8.28
CA ASN A 88 -11.70 18.79 -7.64
C ASN A 88 -12.96 18.47 -8.47
N GLN A 89 -12.84 18.29 -9.78
CA GLN A 89 -13.99 18.03 -10.65
C GLN A 89 -14.29 16.54 -10.86
N VAL A 90 -13.25 15.70 -10.99
CA VAL A 90 -13.42 14.30 -11.41
C VAL A 90 -12.98 13.32 -10.32
N TYR A 91 -11.75 13.46 -9.80
CA TYR A 91 -11.25 12.55 -8.77
C TYR A 91 -12.05 12.67 -7.48
N GLU A 92 -12.34 13.91 -7.04
CA GLU A 92 -13.13 14.18 -5.81
C GLU A 92 -14.52 13.52 -5.86
N ALA A 93 -15.19 13.52 -7.00
CA ALA A 93 -16.51 12.92 -7.19
C ALA A 93 -16.48 11.37 -7.23
N SER A 94 -15.30 10.75 -7.17
CA SER A 94 -15.11 9.29 -7.21
C SER A 94 -14.22 8.81 -6.07
N TRP A 95 -12.96 8.56 -6.31
CA TRP A 95 -11.97 8.12 -5.32
C TRP A 95 -11.73 9.14 -4.20
N GLY A 96 -11.98 10.42 -4.45
CA GLY A 96 -11.86 11.49 -3.46
C GLY A 96 -12.73 11.29 -2.21
N GLN A 97 -13.82 10.52 -2.31
CA GLN A 97 -14.66 10.15 -1.16
C GLN A 97 -13.88 9.35 -0.10
N TYR A 98 -12.78 8.68 -0.51
CA TYR A 98 -11.89 7.90 0.36
C TYR A 98 -10.59 8.65 0.71
N LYS A 99 -10.50 9.94 0.42
CA LYS A 99 -9.30 10.75 0.66
C LYS A 99 -8.81 10.70 2.11
N SER A 100 -9.72 10.63 3.07
CA SER A 100 -9.38 10.56 4.50
C SER A 100 -8.61 9.30 4.91
N VAL A 101 -8.73 8.21 4.16
CA VAL A 101 -8.03 6.94 4.37
C VAL A 101 -7.02 6.63 3.25
N SER A 102 -6.83 7.56 2.31
CA SER A 102 -5.89 7.41 1.19
C SER A 102 -4.48 7.83 1.57
N ASN A 103 -3.48 7.02 1.20
CA ASN A 103 -2.06 7.35 1.22
C ASN A 103 -1.53 7.17 -0.22
N PRO A 104 -1.44 8.26 -1.02
CA PRO A 104 -1.18 8.15 -2.44
C PRO A 104 0.32 8.09 -2.78
N ALA A 105 0.69 7.39 -3.85
CA ALA A 105 1.96 7.55 -4.55
C ALA A 105 1.75 8.42 -5.79
N VAL A 106 2.70 9.27 -6.13
CA VAL A 106 2.59 10.15 -7.30
C VAL A 106 2.98 9.43 -8.59
N GLY A 107 2.23 9.68 -9.67
CA GLY A 107 2.51 9.18 -11.01
C GLY A 107 3.17 10.19 -11.94
N ASP A 108 3.45 9.79 -13.17
CA ASP A 108 4.11 10.67 -14.15
C ASP A 108 3.15 11.69 -14.78
N ASN A 109 1.86 11.40 -14.80
CA ASN A 109 0.86 12.35 -15.27
C ASN A 109 0.61 13.51 -14.30
N GLU A 110 0.95 13.38 -13.02
CA GLU A 110 0.93 14.49 -12.07
C GLU A 110 2.11 15.46 -12.27
N TYR A 111 3.23 14.97 -12.76
CA TYR A 111 4.36 15.81 -13.18
C TYR A 111 4.20 16.22 -14.64
N ALA A 112 4.13 17.46 -14.93
CA ALA A 112 3.93 18.00 -16.26
C ALA A 112 4.67 17.24 -17.38
N GLY A 113 3.91 16.56 -18.21
CA GLY A 113 4.33 15.94 -19.47
C GLY A 113 3.37 16.34 -20.59
N ASN A 114 3.74 16.15 -21.87
CA ASN A 114 2.84 16.32 -23.01
C ASN A 114 2.10 17.67 -23.08
N GLY A 115 2.77 18.78 -22.78
CA GLY A 115 2.19 20.13 -22.88
C GLY A 115 1.40 20.59 -21.65
N CYS A 116 1.47 19.87 -20.55
CA CYS A 116 0.86 20.25 -19.29
C CYS A 116 1.63 21.39 -18.59
N SER A 117 0.91 22.28 -17.91
CA SER A 117 1.46 23.39 -17.15
C SER A 117 1.37 23.19 -15.62
N THR A 118 1.45 21.95 -15.14
CA THR A 118 1.38 21.64 -13.71
C THR A 118 2.80 21.32 -13.19
N PRO A 119 3.60 22.36 -12.83
CA PRO A 119 5.00 22.14 -12.45
C PRO A 119 5.09 21.37 -11.14
N GLY A 120 6.03 20.43 -11.07
CA GLY A 120 6.39 19.74 -9.84
C GLY A 120 5.24 19.06 -9.13
N ALA A 121 4.26 18.51 -9.87
CA ALA A 121 3.05 17.85 -9.37
C ALA A 121 2.24 18.73 -8.39
N SER A 122 2.20 20.04 -8.61
CA SER A 122 1.59 20.98 -7.67
C SER A 122 0.10 20.76 -7.45
N GLY A 123 -0.65 20.28 -8.46
CA GLY A 123 -2.07 19.96 -8.30
C GLY A 123 -2.28 18.77 -7.34
N TYR A 124 -1.51 17.72 -7.52
CA TYR A 124 -1.51 16.53 -6.67
C TYR A 124 -1.13 16.86 -5.21
N PHE A 125 0.02 17.51 -5.00
CA PHE A 125 0.47 17.88 -3.64
C PHE A 125 -0.46 18.89 -2.97
N THR A 126 -1.13 19.75 -3.73
CA THR A 126 -2.14 20.67 -3.17
C THR A 126 -3.41 19.89 -2.81
N TYR A 127 -3.86 18.97 -3.66
CA TYR A 127 -5.07 18.19 -3.43
C TYR A 127 -4.94 17.27 -2.21
N PHE A 128 -3.90 16.43 -2.16
CA PHE A 128 -3.72 15.48 -1.05
C PHE A 128 -3.09 16.12 0.20
N GLY A 129 -2.43 17.25 0.06
CA GLY A 129 -1.76 17.94 1.17
C GLY A 129 -0.65 17.10 1.79
N ASP A 130 -0.58 17.15 3.11
CA ASP A 130 0.48 16.48 3.87
C ASP A 130 0.38 14.93 3.82
N ARG A 131 -0.75 14.37 3.35
CA ARG A 131 -0.86 12.92 3.08
C ARG A 131 0.05 12.45 1.95
N ALA A 132 0.30 13.30 0.95
CA ALA A 132 1.18 12.99 -0.17
C ALA A 132 2.67 13.27 0.14
N SER A 133 2.97 14.02 1.19
CA SER A 133 4.33 14.38 1.58
C SER A 133 4.45 14.64 3.09
N PRO A 134 4.21 13.64 3.94
CA PRO A 134 4.26 13.83 5.40
C PRO A 134 5.67 14.14 5.92
N LEU A 135 6.73 13.82 5.17
CA LEU A 135 8.12 14.20 5.51
C LEU A 135 8.42 15.68 5.27
N GLU A 136 7.51 16.41 4.60
CA GLU A 136 7.64 17.84 4.28
C GLU A 136 6.29 18.54 4.45
N PRO A 137 5.78 18.65 5.69
CA PRO A 137 4.49 19.27 5.95
C PRO A 137 4.38 20.67 5.35
N GLY A 138 3.28 20.96 4.67
CA GLY A 138 3.08 22.23 3.97
C GLY A 138 3.69 22.29 2.57
N CYS A 139 4.46 21.32 2.13
CA CYS A 139 4.97 21.28 0.75
C CYS A 139 3.82 21.09 -0.26
N ARG A 140 3.87 21.84 -1.38
CA ARG A 140 2.82 21.81 -2.41
C ARG A 140 3.35 21.75 -3.85
N ILE A 141 4.67 21.74 -4.00
CA ILE A 141 5.33 21.71 -5.31
C ILE A 141 6.75 21.13 -5.16
N ASN A 142 7.16 20.27 -6.07
CA ASN A 142 8.47 19.60 -6.02
C ASN A 142 8.76 18.91 -4.68
N CYS A 143 7.74 18.37 -4.05
CA CYS A 143 7.89 17.62 -2.81
C CYS A 143 8.55 16.26 -3.07
N LYS A 144 9.07 15.64 -2.02
CA LYS A 144 9.66 14.29 -2.10
C LYS A 144 8.68 13.25 -2.62
N GLY A 145 7.44 13.24 -2.10
CA GLY A 145 6.41 12.29 -2.48
C GLY A 145 6.78 10.83 -2.16
N TYR A 146 7.73 10.60 -1.24
CA TYR A 146 8.03 9.29 -0.66
C TYR A 146 7.98 9.39 0.87
N TYR A 147 7.50 8.33 1.51
CA TYR A 147 7.28 8.27 2.96
C TYR A 147 6.95 6.83 3.40
N SER A 148 6.88 6.59 4.70
CA SER A 148 6.47 5.31 5.28
C SER A 148 5.55 5.50 6.47
N TYR A 149 4.83 4.45 6.82
CA TYR A 149 3.92 4.36 7.97
C TYR A 149 3.58 2.90 8.24
N ASP A 150 2.98 2.62 9.40
CA ASP A 150 2.58 1.27 9.75
C ASP A 150 1.06 1.07 9.59
N VAL A 151 0.67 -0.13 9.17
CA VAL A 151 -0.72 -0.59 9.07
C VAL A 151 -0.82 -1.94 9.77
N GLY A 152 -1.39 -1.96 10.96
CA GLY A 152 -1.35 -3.16 11.80
C GLY A 152 0.09 -3.56 12.14
N ALA A 153 0.47 -4.78 11.80
CA ALA A 153 1.83 -5.30 11.97
C ALA A 153 2.76 -5.04 10.77
N TRP A 154 2.26 -4.42 9.71
CA TRP A 154 2.99 -4.20 8.48
C TRP A 154 3.67 -2.84 8.43
N HIS A 155 4.91 -2.82 7.95
CA HIS A 155 5.56 -1.59 7.52
C HIS A 155 5.18 -1.29 6.06
N VAL A 156 4.70 -0.07 5.77
CA VAL A 156 4.19 0.32 4.46
C VAL A 156 4.96 1.51 3.92
N VAL A 157 5.51 1.37 2.71
CA VAL A 157 6.44 2.34 2.12
C VAL A 157 5.91 2.86 0.79
N ALA A 158 5.60 4.14 0.71
CA ALA A 158 5.34 4.87 -0.52
C ALA A 158 6.65 5.36 -1.15
N LEU A 159 6.87 5.12 -2.43
CA LEU A 159 8.04 5.60 -3.15
C LEU A 159 7.66 6.45 -4.36
N ASN A 160 8.53 7.38 -4.72
CA ASN A 160 8.37 8.21 -5.90
C ASN A 160 9.23 7.69 -7.04
N SER A 161 8.61 7.12 -8.06
CA SER A 161 9.28 6.55 -9.23
C SER A 161 9.71 7.59 -10.27
N GLU A 162 9.30 8.86 -10.09
CA GLU A 162 9.62 9.95 -11.02
C GLU A 162 10.99 10.58 -10.70
N CYS A 163 12.02 9.74 -10.80
CA CYS A 163 13.39 9.94 -10.33
C CYS A 163 14.08 11.22 -10.84
N THR A 164 13.61 11.78 -11.95
CA THR A 164 14.19 12.99 -12.57
C THR A 164 13.57 14.28 -12.04
N GLN A 165 12.53 14.18 -11.23
CA GLN A 165 11.85 15.36 -10.68
C GLN A 165 12.68 15.99 -9.55
N PRO A 166 12.74 17.32 -9.47
CA PRO A 166 13.65 18.02 -8.54
C PRO A 166 13.48 17.62 -7.08
N GLY A 167 12.26 17.48 -6.59
CA GLY A 167 11.97 17.14 -5.19
C GLY A 167 12.36 15.71 -4.80
N VAL A 168 12.45 14.79 -5.78
CA VAL A 168 12.76 13.38 -5.53
C VAL A 168 14.25 13.17 -5.23
N GLY A 169 15.11 13.96 -5.87
CA GLY A 169 16.55 13.84 -5.72
C GLY A 169 17.18 12.60 -6.33
N GLY A 170 16.45 11.91 -7.23
CA GLY A 170 16.93 10.75 -7.97
C GLY A 170 16.60 9.39 -7.34
N CYS A 171 16.92 8.32 -8.11
CA CYS A 171 16.72 6.91 -7.69
C CYS A 171 18.01 6.08 -7.84
N SER A 172 19.18 6.70 -7.93
CA SER A 172 20.45 5.97 -7.93
C SER A 172 20.81 5.49 -6.52
N ALA A 173 21.77 4.56 -6.40
CA ALA A 173 22.20 3.99 -5.12
C ALA A 173 22.59 5.03 -4.04
N SER A 174 23.10 6.19 -4.48
CA SER A 174 23.52 7.32 -3.63
C SER A 174 22.49 8.44 -3.53
N SER A 175 21.31 8.31 -4.17
CA SER A 175 20.28 9.36 -4.14
C SER A 175 19.65 9.52 -2.75
N PRO A 176 19.11 10.71 -2.42
CA PRO A 176 18.42 10.95 -1.16
C PRO A 176 17.32 9.93 -0.87
N GLN A 177 16.46 9.63 -1.85
CA GLN A 177 15.36 8.66 -1.66
C GLN A 177 15.89 7.25 -1.34
N VAL A 178 16.90 6.75 -2.07
CA VAL A 178 17.44 5.41 -1.83
C VAL A 178 18.18 5.31 -0.50
N ARG A 179 18.90 6.37 -0.08
CA ARG A 179 19.50 6.40 1.25
C ARG A 179 18.45 6.41 2.36
N TRP A 180 17.41 7.23 2.19
CA TRP A 180 16.27 7.25 3.12
C TRP A 180 15.61 5.86 3.21
N LEU A 181 15.26 5.25 2.06
CA LEU A 181 14.61 3.93 2.01
C LEU A 181 15.41 2.87 2.78
N LYS A 182 16.73 2.82 2.58
CA LYS A 182 17.60 1.86 3.28
C LYS A 182 17.62 2.10 4.79
N ALA A 183 17.66 3.36 5.22
CA ALA A 183 17.65 3.71 6.63
C ALA A 183 16.28 3.41 7.27
N ASP A 184 15.21 3.66 6.55
CA ASP A 184 13.84 3.43 6.96
C ASP A 184 13.57 1.94 7.17
N LEU A 185 13.88 1.09 6.18
CA LEU A 185 13.74 -0.37 6.30
C LEU A 185 14.61 -0.95 7.44
N ALA A 186 15.81 -0.43 7.65
CA ALA A 186 16.66 -0.86 8.76
C ALA A 186 16.13 -0.44 10.13
N ALA A 187 15.38 0.65 10.21
CA ALA A 187 14.75 1.13 11.45
C ALA A 187 13.43 0.42 11.78
N HIS A 188 12.81 -0.22 10.79
CA HIS A 188 11.51 -0.91 10.92
C HIS A 188 11.65 -2.39 10.54
N PRO A 189 12.29 -3.23 11.39
CA PRO A 189 12.48 -4.65 11.12
C PRO A 189 11.19 -5.45 11.34
N ASN A 190 10.12 -5.05 10.65
CA ASN A 190 8.83 -5.73 10.69
C ASN A 190 8.93 -7.06 9.94
N THR A 191 8.13 -8.05 10.36
CA THR A 191 8.05 -9.33 9.66
C THR A 191 7.54 -9.17 8.23
N CYS A 192 6.63 -8.22 7.99
CA CYS A 192 6.03 -8.00 6.69
C CYS A 192 6.21 -6.54 6.23
N THR A 193 6.62 -6.36 4.99
CA THR A 193 6.77 -5.03 4.39
C THR A 193 6.08 -4.95 3.03
N LEU A 194 5.21 -3.95 2.87
CA LEU A 194 4.55 -3.60 1.61
C LEU A 194 5.11 -2.29 1.08
N ALA A 195 5.58 -2.29 -0.16
CA ALA A 195 5.96 -1.06 -0.86
C ALA A 195 5.02 -0.78 -2.02
N TYR A 196 4.89 0.49 -2.40
CA TYR A 196 4.15 0.88 -3.59
C TYR A 196 4.74 2.12 -4.24
N LEU A 197 4.66 2.16 -5.58
CA LEU A 197 5.09 3.28 -6.42
C LEU A 197 4.35 3.21 -7.76
N HIS A 198 4.50 4.23 -8.61
CA HIS A 198 3.77 4.24 -9.87
C HIS A 198 4.38 3.30 -10.92
N ARG A 199 5.69 3.41 -11.23
CA ARG A 199 6.31 2.65 -12.34
C ARG A 199 6.73 1.26 -11.93
N PRO A 200 6.36 0.21 -12.69
CA PRO A 200 6.76 -1.17 -12.40
C PRO A 200 8.27 -1.36 -12.58
N TYR A 201 8.84 -2.32 -11.84
CA TYR A 201 10.18 -2.81 -12.12
C TYR A 201 10.13 -3.93 -13.17
N PHE A 202 9.34 -4.97 -12.94
CA PHE A 202 9.02 -5.96 -13.96
C PHE A 202 7.78 -5.53 -14.74
N SER A 203 7.81 -5.71 -16.07
CA SER A 203 6.81 -5.11 -16.95
C SER A 203 6.62 -5.96 -18.20
N ASP A 204 5.39 -6.07 -18.68
CA ASP A 204 5.07 -6.76 -19.93
C ASP A 204 5.61 -6.02 -21.17
N LYS A 205 5.91 -4.71 -21.06
CA LYS A 205 6.37 -3.86 -22.16
C LYS A 205 7.89 -3.73 -22.27
N GLY A 206 8.66 -4.66 -21.72
CA GLY A 206 10.10 -4.62 -21.93
C GLY A 206 10.99 -5.09 -20.78
N GLY A 207 10.55 -6.10 -20.04
CA GLY A 207 11.39 -6.70 -18.99
C GLY A 207 11.53 -5.76 -17.79
N THR A 208 12.76 -5.47 -17.36
CA THR A 208 13.01 -4.62 -16.19
C THR A 208 13.13 -3.15 -16.56
N VAL A 209 12.47 -2.26 -15.78
CA VAL A 209 12.57 -0.80 -15.95
C VAL A 209 13.79 -0.27 -15.19
N ALA A 210 14.86 0.04 -15.92
CA ALA A 210 16.15 0.45 -15.34
C ALA A 210 16.04 1.65 -14.38
N LYS A 211 15.09 2.57 -14.62
CA LYS A 211 14.86 3.79 -13.84
C LYS A 211 14.58 3.49 -12.35
N VAL A 212 13.84 2.42 -12.05
CA VAL A 212 13.45 2.02 -10.68
C VAL A 212 14.21 0.82 -10.13
N LYS A 213 15.19 0.31 -10.90
CA LYS A 213 15.99 -0.87 -10.51
C LYS A 213 16.57 -0.76 -9.11
N GLN A 214 17.11 0.41 -8.75
CA GLN A 214 17.77 0.58 -7.46
C GLN A 214 16.78 0.66 -6.30
N LEU A 215 15.56 1.18 -6.55
CA LEU A 215 14.48 1.13 -5.57
C LEU A 215 14.07 -0.32 -5.29
N PHE A 216 13.80 -1.11 -6.34
CA PHE A 216 13.47 -2.54 -6.22
C PHE A 216 14.58 -3.32 -5.51
N THR A 217 15.85 -3.11 -5.90
CA THR A 217 17.00 -3.79 -5.27
C THR A 217 17.11 -3.43 -3.78
N SER A 218 16.83 -2.17 -3.41
CA SER A 218 16.87 -1.76 -2.01
C SER A 218 15.73 -2.34 -1.18
N LEU A 219 14.53 -2.45 -1.77
CA LEU A 219 13.39 -3.14 -1.17
C LEU A 219 13.69 -4.62 -0.94
N TYR A 220 14.21 -5.32 -1.96
CA TYR A 220 14.61 -6.73 -1.87
C TYR A 220 15.64 -6.97 -0.76
N ASN A 221 16.68 -6.15 -0.72
CA ASN A 221 17.73 -6.27 0.30
C ASN A 221 17.25 -5.89 1.71
N GLY A 222 16.17 -5.14 1.81
CA GLY A 222 15.51 -4.77 3.06
C GLY A 222 14.38 -5.72 3.49
N GLY A 223 14.18 -6.84 2.76
CA GLY A 223 13.19 -7.85 3.13
C GLY A 223 11.74 -7.47 2.81
N ALA A 224 11.50 -6.66 1.77
CA ALA A 224 10.12 -6.35 1.36
C ALA A 224 9.44 -7.54 0.68
N ASP A 225 8.18 -7.80 1.06
CA ASP A 225 7.39 -8.94 0.58
C ASP A 225 6.56 -8.62 -0.65
N VAL A 226 5.94 -7.42 -0.67
CA VAL A 226 4.97 -7.01 -1.69
C VAL A 226 5.36 -5.67 -2.31
N LEU A 227 5.22 -5.59 -3.64
CA LEU A 227 5.33 -4.34 -4.39
C LEU A 227 4.07 -4.12 -5.23
N LEU A 228 3.34 -3.03 -4.98
CA LEU A 228 2.20 -2.63 -5.78
C LEU A 228 2.58 -1.48 -6.72
N VAL A 229 2.17 -1.56 -7.99
CA VAL A 229 2.50 -0.54 -8.99
C VAL A 229 1.33 -0.30 -9.97
N GLY A 230 1.30 0.87 -10.60
CA GLY A 230 0.39 1.25 -11.68
C GLY A 230 1.08 1.33 -13.04
N HIS A 231 0.87 2.45 -13.75
CA HIS A 231 1.51 2.89 -15.00
C HIS A 231 1.14 2.08 -16.26
N GLN A 232 1.03 0.79 -16.13
CA GLN A 232 0.51 -0.05 -17.21
C GLN A 232 -0.97 -0.33 -16.93
N HIS A 233 -1.84 0.06 -17.85
CA HIS A 233 -3.28 -0.03 -17.68
C HIS A 233 -3.79 -1.46 -17.84
N ILE A 234 -3.22 -2.38 -17.05
CA ILE A 234 -3.49 -3.82 -16.99
C ILE A 234 -3.47 -4.29 -15.55
N TYR A 235 -3.93 -5.51 -15.31
CA TYR A 235 -3.60 -6.28 -14.13
C TYR A 235 -2.52 -7.31 -14.47
N GLU A 236 -1.49 -7.42 -13.64
CA GLU A 236 -0.47 -8.44 -13.79
C GLU A 236 0.12 -8.81 -12.44
N ARG A 237 0.24 -10.12 -12.15
CA ARG A 237 0.88 -10.63 -10.94
C ARG A 237 2.09 -11.47 -11.31
N PHE A 238 3.19 -11.20 -10.63
CA PHE A 238 4.44 -11.93 -10.77
C PHE A 238 4.65 -12.88 -9.59
N ARG A 239 5.42 -13.96 -9.84
CA ARG A 239 5.93 -14.83 -8.76
C ARG A 239 6.86 -14.06 -7.83
N LEU A 240 7.17 -14.68 -6.68
CA LEU A 240 8.27 -14.20 -5.84
C LEU A 240 9.58 -14.24 -6.62
N GLN A 241 10.26 -13.10 -6.76
CA GLN A 241 11.48 -13.02 -7.55
C GLN A 241 12.49 -12.01 -7.01
N ASN A 242 13.77 -12.29 -7.26
CA ASN A 242 14.89 -11.42 -6.94
C ASN A 242 15.05 -10.31 -7.99
N PRO A 243 15.96 -9.33 -7.80
CA PRO A 243 16.20 -8.26 -8.79
C PRO A 243 16.69 -8.74 -10.16
N GLY A 244 17.15 -9.98 -10.29
CA GLY A 244 17.51 -10.62 -11.57
C GLY A 244 16.30 -11.23 -12.30
N GLY A 245 15.10 -11.26 -11.68
CA GLY A 245 13.92 -11.91 -12.24
C GLY A 245 13.89 -13.43 -12.02
N GLU A 246 14.78 -13.96 -11.20
CA GLU A 246 14.78 -15.38 -10.85
C GLU A 246 13.83 -15.65 -9.69
N ALA A 247 13.23 -16.84 -9.67
CA ALA A 247 12.40 -17.27 -8.55
C ALA A 247 13.22 -17.30 -7.25
N SER A 248 12.69 -16.75 -6.17
CA SER A 248 13.35 -16.69 -4.88
C SER A 248 12.33 -16.80 -3.76
N ALA A 249 12.57 -17.63 -2.76
CA ALA A 249 11.70 -17.76 -1.60
C ALA A 249 11.61 -16.44 -0.80
N ASN A 250 12.70 -15.67 -0.78
CA ASN A 250 12.78 -14.33 -0.18
C ASN A 250 12.60 -13.24 -1.25
N GLY A 251 11.83 -13.52 -2.31
CA GLY A 251 11.60 -12.61 -3.42
C GLY A 251 10.42 -11.67 -3.14
N ILE A 252 10.37 -10.57 -3.86
CA ILE A 252 9.24 -9.65 -3.82
C ILE A 252 8.16 -10.15 -4.80
N ARG A 253 6.90 -10.19 -4.36
CA ARG A 253 5.75 -10.35 -5.23
C ARG A 253 5.31 -8.99 -5.75
N GLN A 254 5.49 -8.76 -7.05
CA GLN A 254 5.02 -7.54 -7.69
C GLN A 254 3.62 -7.74 -8.28
N PHE A 255 2.74 -6.75 -8.06
CA PHE A 255 1.45 -6.63 -8.74
C PHE A 255 1.42 -5.32 -9.53
N ILE A 256 1.04 -5.39 -10.81
CA ILE A 256 0.63 -4.23 -11.60
C ILE A 256 -0.88 -4.11 -11.49
N VAL A 257 -1.38 -2.98 -11.03
CA VAL A 257 -2.80 -2.71 -10.82
C VAL A 257 -3.14 -1.34 -11.42
N GLY A 258 -2.86 -1.16 -12.72
CA GLY A 258 -3.19 0.05 -13.47
C GLY A 258 -4.64 0.03 -13.96
N THR A 259 -5.54 -0.50 -13.16
CA THR A 259 -6.92 -0.81 -13.51
C THR A 259 -7.93 0.13 -12.86
N GLY A 260 -7.46 1.25 -12.29
CA GLY A 260 -8.25 2.19 -11.50
C GLY A 260 -9.33 2.96 -12.26
N GLY A 261 -9.31 2.96 -13.63
CA GLY A 261 -10.42 3.52 -14.38
C GLY A 261 -10.07 4.31 -15.63
N ARG A 262 -8.84 4.78 -15.80
CA ARG A 262 -8.47 5.68 -16.89
C ARG A 262 -8.71 5.08 -18.28
N SER A 263 -8.11 3.95 -18.55
CA SER A 263 -8.28 3.19 -19.81
C SER A 263 -7.62 1.81 -19.68
N GLN A 264 -7.83 0.95 -20.66
CA GLN A 264 -7.17 -0.36 -20.76
C GLN A 264 -6.11 -0.35 -21.85
N SER A 265 -5.03 -1.09 -21.64
CA SER A 265 -3.96 -1.34 -22.63
C SER A 265 -3.98 -2.81 -23.05
N ALA A 266 -3.57 -3.09 -24.29
CA ALA A 266 -3.38 -4.48 -24.70
C ALA A 266 -2.17 -5.10 -23.97
N LEU A 267 -2.27 -6.37 -23.67
CA LEU A 267 -1.13 -7.18 -23.18
C LEU A 267 -0.09 -7.34 -24.30
N ALA A 268 1.18 -7.42 -23.94
CA ALA A 268 2.22 -7.83 -24.86
C ALA A 268 1.96 -9.26 -25.37
N SER A 269 2.29 -9.51 -26.63
CA SER A 269 2.15 -10.85 -27.25
C SER A 269 3.02 -11.91 -26.58
N THR A 270 4.20 -11.50 -26.10
CA THR A 270 5.09 -12.36 -25.32
C THR A 270 5.00 -11.96 -23.86
N PRO A 271 4.55 -12.87 -22.98
CA PRO A 271 4.49 -12.59 -21.56
C PRO A 271 5.88 -12.31 -20.97
N PRO A 272 6.00 -11.42 -19.96
CA PRO A 272 7.27 -11.19 -19.27
C PRO A 272 7.67 -12.41 -18.43
N THR A 273 8.96 -12.55 -18.17
CA THR A 273 9.47 -13.62 -17.31
C THR A 273 8.90 -13.49 -15.89
N GLY A 274 8.41 -14.60 -15.33
CA GLY A 274 7.93 -14.65 -13.95
C GLY A 274 6.49 -14.22 -13.73
N TRP A 275 5.74 -13.94 -14.79
CA TRP A 275 4.30 -13.70 -14.67
C TRP A 275 3.54 -14.96 -14.20
N GLU A 276 2.46 -14.75 -13.46
CA GLU A 276 1.58 -15.84 -13.01
C GLU A 276 0.13 -15.59 -13.43
N GLU A 277 -0.34 -14.31 -13.41
CA GLU A 277 -1.69 -13.95 -13.84
C GLU A 277 -1.69 -12.61 -14.58
N ARG A 278 -2.55 -12.46 -15.61
CA ARG A 278 -2.62 -11.25 -16.46
C ARG A 278 -4.03 -10.99 -16.96
N ASN A 279 -4.47 -9.73 -16.93
CA ASN A 279 -5.74 -9.30 -17.51
C ASN A 279 -5.67 -7.86 -18.04
N SER A 280 -6.26 -7.59 -19.19
CA SER A 280 -6.35 -6.25 -19.79
C SER A 280 -7.80 -5.86 -20.15
N GLY A 281 -8.79 -6.67 -19.78
CA GLY A 281 -10.20 -6.46 -20.14
C GLY A 281 -11.09 -6.04 -18.98
N THR A 282 -10.51 -5.78 -17.78
CA THR A 282 -11.28 -5.57 -16.58
C THR A 282 -10.72 -4.42 -15.77
N PHE A 283 -11.54 -3.41 -15.46
CA PHE A 283 -11.26 -2.43 -14.43
C PHE A 283 -11.58 -3.02 -13.07
N GLY A 284 -10.84 -2.62 -12.05
CA GLY A 284 -11.00 -3.14 -10.71
C GLY A 284 -9.92 -2.63 -9.77
N VAL A 285 -9.94 -3.16 -8.55
CA VAL A 285 -8.95 -2.86 -7.50
C VAL A 285 -8.39 -4.15 -6.92
N LEU A 286 -7.15 -4.12 -6.46
CA LEU A 286 -6.58 -5.19 -5.65
C LEU A 286 -6.86 -4.90 -4.19
N LYS A 287 -7.46 -5.87 -3.48
CA LYS A 287 -7.58 -5.85 -2.02
C LYS A 287 -6.55 -6.79 -1.41
N LEU A 288 -5.89 -6.33 -0.36
CA LEU A 288 -5.00 -7.14 0.48
C LEU A 288 -5.54 -7.16 1.90
N THR A 289 -5.65 -8.34 2.50
CA THR A 289 -5.83 -8.50 3.95
C THR A 289 -4.47 -8.74 4.56
N LEU A 290 -4.04 -7.86 5.46
CA LEU A 290 -2.71 -7.86 6.05
C LEU A 290 -2.71 -8.57 7.39
N HIS A 291 -2.36 -9.86 7.41
CA HIS A 291 -2.17 -10.63 8.65
C HIS A 291 -0.80 -10.34 9.28
N PRO A 292 -0.56 -10.64 10.54
CA PRO A 292 0.72 -10.33 11.20
C PRO A 292 1.97 -10.97 10.55
N THR A 293 1.80 -12.09 9.82
CA THR A 293 2.91 -12.85 9.20
C THR A 293 2.61 -13.34 7.79
N SER A 294 1.51 -12.86 7.18
CA SER A 294 1.07 -13.27 5.85
C SER A 294 0.13 -12.23 5.25
N TYR A 295 -0.23 -12.40 4.00
CA TYR A 295 -1.26 -11.60 3.35
C TYR A 295 -2.09 -12.47 2.40
N ASP A 296 -3.37 -12.10 2.29
CA ASP A 296 -4.26 -12.58 1.25
C ASP A 296 -4.45 -11.49 0.21
N TRP A 297 -4.64 -11.87 -1.06
CA TRP A 297 -5.00 -10.94 -2.12
C TRP A 297 -6.25 -11.35 -2.85
N GLN A 298 -6.98 -10.34 -3.32
CA GLN A 298 -8.12 -10.51 -4.21
C GLN A 298 -8.19 -9.34 -5.19
N PHE A 299 -8.12 -9.62 -6.48
CA PHE A 299 -8.54 -8.65 -7.49
C PHE A 299 -10.07 -8.62 -7.54
N VAL A 300 -10.64 -7.46 -7.25
CA VAL A 300 -12.09 -7.23 -7.24
C VAL A 300 -12.46 -6.48 -8.53
N PRO A 301 -13.18 -7.12 -9.46
CA PRO A 301 -13.57 -6.47 -10.71
C PRO A 301 -14.74 -5.50 -10.52
N GLU A 302 -14.86 -4.52 -11.45
CA GLU A 302 -16.06 -3.71 -11.54
C GLU A 302 -17.32 -4.56 -11.81
N ALA A 303 -18.48 -4.04 -11.47
CA ALA A 303 -19.76 -4.74 -11.65
C ALA A 303 -19.97 -5.21 -13.10
N GLY A 304 -20.37 -6.48 -13.25
CA GLY A 304 -20.61 -7.12 -14.55
C GLY A 304 -19.37 -7.75 -15.20
N LYS A 305 -18.21 -7.70 -14.54
CA LYS A 305 -16.99 -8.43 -14.93
C LYS A 305 -16.75 -9.62 -14.02
N THR A 306 -16.07 -10.64 -14.53
CA THR A 306 -15.89 -11.93 -13.84
C THR A 306 -14.44 -12.28 -13.56
N PHE A 307 -13.48 -11.53 -14.14
CA PHE A 307 -12.07 -11.78 -13.85
C PHE A 307 -11.77 -11.48 -12.38
N THR A 308 -11.15 -12.42 -11.70
CA THR A 308 -10.61 -12.28 -10.36
C THR A 308 -9.32 -13.08 -10.25
N ASP A 309 -8.43 -12.65 -9.38
CA ASP A 309 -7.21 -13.36 -9.00
C ASP A 309 -7.09 -13.33 -7.48
N THR A 310 -6.94 -14.49 -6.86
CA THR A 310 -6.93 -14.63 -5.40
C THR A 310 -5.81 -15.55 -4.95
N GLY A 311 -5.31 -15.33 -3.75
CA GLY A 311 -4.35 -16.22 -3.13
C GLY A 311 -3.87 -15.70 -1.78
N SER A 312 -2.89 -16.41 -1.23
CA SER A 312 -2.25 -16.07 0.05
C SER A 312 -0.75 -16.33 -0.01
N GLN A 313 0.02 -15.63 0.81
CA GLN A 313 1.46 -15.79 0.91
C GLN A 313 1.95 -15.44 2.32
N LEU A 314 2.86 -16.24 2.84
CA LEU A 314 3.60 -15.90 4.07
C LEU A 314 4.64 -14.80 3.76
N CYS A 315 4.86 -13.93 4.74
CA CYS A 315 6.02 -13.03 4.74
C CYS A 315 7.31 -13.79 5.03
N HIS A 316 8.46 -13.21 4.72
CA HIS A 316 9.77 -13.84 4.84
C HIS A 316 10.78 -13.01 5.63
#